data_d351743d4ea99ede9a7d27afea460a66
#
_entry.id   d351743d4ea99ede9a7d27afea460a66
#
_cell.length_a   1.000
_cell.length_b   1.000
_cell.length_c   1.000
_cell.angle_alpha   90.00
_cell.angle_beta   90.00
_cell.angle_gamma   90.00
#
_symmetry.space_group_name_H-M   'P 1'
#
loop_
_entity.id
_entity.type
_entity.pdbx_description
1 polymer ?
#
loop_
_entity_poly.entity_id
_entity_poly.type
_entity_poly.pdbx_seq_one_letter_code
_entity_poly.pdbx_strand_id
1 'polypeptide(L)'
;LINWGDADMINFYDESGNFIAPPQANKPGLGKNYSRLLKNYNCNYAIPFSSMHRYIRSDSVHMNNFITPLDSHSDGFESTHGELFPAYIVWDSIKEDYEKIKVNKNDSILKKPEDFGDNYTDELTADDIKMITDYFKSFKKLSHYYGTITFVVGKKELNIKLSNKKSQVYFECPRKSLITAIKYEIFDDMLIGNFMKTTLVNTKSLYPYFTPIVTKYGDNGGAKSLEDLSEYFNYYK
;
A
#
# COMPACT_ATOMS: atom_id res chain seq x y z
N LEU A 1 -19.66 3.97 -1.13
CA LEU A 1 -18.32 3.78 -1.71
C LEU A 1 -17.63 2.63 -1.03
N ILE A 2 -16.99 1.76 -1.78
CA ILE A 2 -16.33 0.56 -1.26
C ILE A 2 -14.88 0.59 -1.74
N ASN A 3 -13.95 0.75 -0.80
CA ASN A 3 -12.53 0.56 -1.06
C ASN A 3 -12.20 -0.93 -0.99
N TRP A 4 -11.48 -1.42 -1.95
CA TRP A 4 -11.01 -2.78 -1.99
C TRP A 4 -9.51 -2.77 -2.23
N GLY A 5 -8.71 -3.16 -1.23
CA GLY A 5 -7.27 -3.32 -1.38
C GLY A 5 -6.97 -4.24 -2.56
N ASP A 6 -6.21 -3.77 -3.51
CA ASP A 6 -5.89 -4.49 -4.73
C ASP A 6 -4.49 -5.12 -4.64
N ALA A 7 -3.58 -4.70 -5.48
CA ALA A 7 -2.20 -5.18 -5.50
C ALA A 7 -1.25 -4.30 -4.65
N ASP A 8 -1.79 -3.49 -3.74
CA ASP A 8 -0.98 -2.63 -2.89
C ASP A 8 -0.22 -3.45 -1.84
N MET A 9 1.04 -3.10 -1.59
CA MET A 9 1.87 -3.71 -0.55
C MET A 9 1.98 -5.24 -0.66
N ILE A 10 2.28 -5.76 -1.84
CA ILE A 10 2.36 -7.21 -2.09
C ILE A 10 3.74 -7.70 -2.52
N ASN A 11 4.73 -6.84 -2.68
CA ASN A 11 6.08 -7.23 -3.09
C ASN A 11 6.88 -7.85 -1.93
N PHE A 12 6.36 -8.98 -1.40
CA PHE A 12 6.89 -9.66 -0.22
C PHE A 12 7.53 -10.99 -0.56
N TYR A 13 8.62 -11.29 0.16
CA TYR A 13 9.39 -12.53 0.04
C TYR A 13 9.67 -13.10 1.43
N ASP A 14 9.77 -14.42 1.53
CA ASP A 14 10.27 -15.07 2.73
C ASP A 14 11.81 -15.01 2.81
N GLU A 15 12.37 -15.51 3.91
CA GLU A 15 13.82 -15.58 4.14
C GLU A 15 14.58 -16.48 3.16
N SER A 16 13.89 -17.38 2.47
CA SER A 16 14.44 -18.22 1.41
C SER A 16 14.37 -17.57 0.04
N GLY A 17 13.81 -16.36 -0.06
CA GLY A 17 13.65 -15.62 -1.30
C GLY A 17 12.43 -16.03 -2.13
N ASN A 18 11.52 -16.83 -1.58
CA ASN A 18 10.28 -17.18 -2.27
C ASN A 18 9.27 -16.04 -2.16
N PHE A 19 8.61 -15.73 -3.27
CA PHE A 19 7.54 -14.74 -3.30
C PHE A 19 6.34 -15.21 -2.45
N ILE A 20 5.89 -14.34 -1.56
CA ILE A 20 4.71 -14.59 -0.72
C ILE A 20 3.48 -14.16 -1.53
N ALA A 21 2.79 -15.14 -2.10
CA ALA A 21 1.61 -14.85 -2.92
C ALA A 21 0.55 -14.08 -2.11
N PRO A 22 0.06 -12.94 -2.63
CA PRO A 22 -0.96 -12.17 -1.95
C PRO A 22 -2.27 -12.95 -1.87
N PRO A 23 -3.10 -12.73 -0.83
CA PRO A 23 -4.41 -13.37 -0.72
C PRO A 23 -5.31 -13.12 -1.94
N GLN A 24 -5.06 -12.02 -2.65
CA GLN A 24 -5.76 -11.63 -3.87
C GLN A 24 -5.59 -12.61 -5.02
N ALA A 25 -4.47 -13.32 -5.11
CA ALA A 25 -4.21 -14.29 -6.17
C ALA A 25 -5.30 -15.38 -6.33
N ASN A 26 -6.08 -15.62 -5.28
CA ASN A 26 -7.11 -16.66 -5.22
C ASN A 26 -8.53 -16.10 -4.99
N LYS A 27 -8.78 -14.82 -5.25
CA LYS A 27 -10.09 -14.24 -4.98
C LYS A 27 -11.14 -14.68 -5.99
N PRO A 28 -12.34 -15.10 -5.52
CA PRO A 28 -13.52 -15.16 -6.35
C PRO A 28 -13.90 -13.75 -6.80
N GLY A 29 -14.65 -13.65 -7.88
CA GLY A 29 -15.13 -12.38 -8.42
C GLY A 29 -15.74 -11.47 -7.34
N LEU A 30 -15.47 -10.19 -7.41
CA LEU A 30 -15.87 -9.21 -6.38
C LEU A 30 -17.37 -8.94 -6.37
N GLY A 31 -18.08 -9.22 -7.49
CA GLY A 31 -19.49 -8.95 -7.65
C GLY A 31 -20.37 -9.53 -6.55
N LYS A 32 -20.09 -10.76 -6.10
CA LYS A 32 -20.81 -11.38 -4.96
C LYS A 32 -20.70 -10.58 -3.68
N ASN A 33 -19.54 -9.97 -3.42
CA ASN A 33 -19.38 -9.13 -2.23
C ASN A 33 -20.18 -7.84 -2.34
N TYR A 34 -20.25 -7.23 -3.52
CA TYR A 34 -21.07 -6.03 -3.74
C TYR A 34 -22.57 -6.36 -3.56
N SER A 35 -23.06 -7.47 -4.13
CA SER A 35 -24.45 -7.92 -3.93
C SER A 35 -24.78 -8.08 -2.44
N ARG A 36 -23.88 -8.72 -1.69
CA ARG A 36 -24.05 -8.89 -0.23
C ARG A 36 -24.07 -7.55 0.51
N LEU A 37 -23.19 -6.61 0.14
CA LEU A 37 -23.11 -5.30 0.78
C LEU A 37 -24.35 -4.45 0.47
N LEU A 38 -24.82 -4.43 -0.77
CA LEU A 38 -26.07 -3.74 -1.16
C LEU A 38 -27.24 -4.24 -0.31
N LYS A 39 -27.37 -5.57 -0.21
CA LYS A 39 -28.42 -6.19 0.61
C LYS A 39 -28.27 -5.82 2.09
N ASN A 40 -27.08 -5.96 2.67
CA ASN A 40 -26.87 -5.77 4.11
C ASN A 40 -27.06 -4.32 4.55
N TYR A 41 -26.70 -3.37 3.70
CA TYR A 41 -26.80 -1.94 3.98
C TYR A 41 -28.03 -1.28 3.36
N ASN A 42 -28.89 -2.06 2.69
CA ASN A 42 -30.08 -1.55 1.99
C ASN A 42 -29.75 -0.37 1.07
N CYS A 43 -28.69 -0.51 0.27
CA CYS A 43 -28.22 0.52 -0.67
C CYS A 43 -28.72 0.20 -2.08
N ASN A 44 -29.06 1.25 -2.84
CA ASN A 44 -29.49 1.11 -4.24
C ASN A 44 -28.30 0.99 -5.21
N TYR A 45 -27.13 1.52 -4.84
CA TYR A 45 -25.97 1.61 -5.73
C TYR A 45 -24.68 1.18 -5.03
N ALA A 46 -23.83 0.45 -5.75
CA ALA A 46 -22.47 0.15 -5.36
C ALA A 46 -21.50 0.72 -6.40
N ILE A 47 -20.54 1.52 -5.93
CA ILE A 47 -19.54 2.15 -6.77
C ILE A 47 -18.17 1.71 -6.23
N PRO A 48 -17.45 0.82 -6.92
CA PRO A 48 -16.07 0.51 -6.60
C PRO A 48 -15.23 1.78 -6.74
N PHE A 49 -14.36 2.03 -5.78
CA PHE A 49 -13.41 3.14 -5.87
C PHE A 49 -12.08 2.74 -5.30
N SER A 50 -11.01 3.47 -5.70
CA SER A 50 -9.63 3.19 -5.29
C SER A 50 -9.06 1.90 -5.88
N SER A 51 -7.74 1.77 -5.85
CA SER A 51 -7.01 0.57 -6.30
C SER A 51 -7.25 0.13 -7.76
N MET A 52 -7.73 1.03 -8.62
CA MET A 52 -7.91 0.79 -10.07
C MET A 52 -6.71 1.33 -10.87
N HIS A 53 -5.52 1.24 -10.29
CA HIS A 53 -4.29 1.71 -10.92
C HIS A 53 -3.54 0.58 -11.63
N ARG A 54 -2.56 0.97 -12.42
CA ARG A 54 -1.57 0.08 -13.03
C ARG A 54 -0.17 0.53 -12.65
N TYR A 55 0.67 -0.43 -12.34
CA TYR A 55 2.09 -0.20 -12.15
C TYR A 55 2.75 -0.01 -13.51
N ILE A 56 3.44 1.13 -13.69
CA ILE A 56 4.14 1.48 -14.93
C ILE A 56 5.65 1.50 -14.79
N ARG A 57 6.18 1.36 -13.56
CA ARG A 57 7.61 1.22 -13.34
C ARG A 57 8.08 -0.20 -13.67
N SER A 58 9.19 -0.32 -14.35
CA SER A 58 9.73 -1.63 -14.78
C SER A 58 10.06 -2.56 -13.61
N ASP A 59 10.36 -2.02 -12.44
CA ASP A 59 10.66 -2.75 -11.21
C ASP A 59 9.41 -3.16 -10.40
N SER A 60 8.23 -2.67 -10.76
CA SER A 60 6.95 -3.07 -10.13
C SER A 60 5.89 -3.57 -11.12
N VAL A 61 6.13 -3.46 -12.42
CA VAL A 61 5.14 -3.81 -13.47
C VAL A 61 4.62 -5.24 -13.36
N HIS A 62 5.42 -6.18 -12.85
CA HIS A 62 5.03 -7.58 -12.66
C HIS A 62 3.89 -7.74 -11.62
N MET A 63 3.68 -6.75 -10.76
CA MET A 63 2.56 -6.73 -9.81
C MET A 63 1.21 -6.50 -10.48
N ASN A 64 1.19 -6.06 -11.74
CA ASN A 64 -0.05 -5.99 -12.54
C ASN A 64 -0.73 -7.36 -12.73
N ASN A 65 -0.01 -8.47 -12.50
CA ASN A 65 -0.61 -9.81 -12.51
C ASN A 65 -1.59 -10.04 -11.34
N PHE A 66 -1.55 -9.18 -10.32
CA PHE A 66 -2.36 -9.29 -9.11
C PHE A 66 -3.40 -8.18 -8.95
N ILE A 67 -3.41 -7.18 -9.84
CA ILE A 67 -4.45 -6.15 -9.84
C ILE A 67 -5.81 -6.76 -10.19
N THR A 68 -6.86 -6.16 -9.69
CA THR A 68 -8.24 -6.52 -10.05
C THR A 68 -8.66 -5.71 -11.28
N PRO A 69 -8.81 -6.31 -12.45
CA PRO A 69 -9.31 -5.61 -13.63
C PRO A 69 -10.72 -5.05 -13.36
N LEU A 70 -11.04 -3.92 -13.97
CA LEU A 70 -12.35 -3.29 -13.81
C LEU A 70 -13.50 -4.26 -14.09
N ASP A 71 -13.34 -5.10 -15.12
CA ASP A 71 -14.34 -6.08 -15.52
C ASP A 71 -14.59 -7.14 -14.44
N SER A 72 -13.58 -7.50 -13.64
CA SER A 72 -13.72 -8.48 -12.54
C SER A 72 -14.54 -7.98 -11.36
N HIS A 73 -14.81 -6.67 -11.27
CA HIS A 73 -15.70 -6.14 -10.25
C HIS A 73 -17.14 -6.61 -10.44
N SER A 74 -17.55 -6.93 -11.66
CA SER A 74 -18.89 -7.44 -11.97
C SER A 74 -19.03 -8.95 -11.81
N ASP A 75 -17.93 -9.70 -11.66
CA ASP A 75 -17.95 -11.16 -11.65
C ASP A 75 -18.79 -11.69 -10.47
N GLY A 76 -19.87 -12.40 -10.83
CA GLY A 76 -20.80 -12.96 -9.86
C GLY A 76 -21.70 -11.93 -9.15
N PHE A 77 -21.86 -10.72 -9.72
CA PHE A 77 -22.82 -9.74 -9.23
C PHE A 77 -24.28 -10.18 -9.51
N GLU A 78 -25.11 -10.07 -8.49
CA GLU A 78 -26.54 -10.35 -8.54
C GLU A 78 -27.33 -9.06 -8.29
N SER A 79 -28.05 -8.56 -9.29
CA SER A 79 -28.75 -7.26 -9.26
C SER A 79 -30.10 -7.28 -8.51
N THR A 80 -30.30 -8.22 -7.58
CA THR A 80 -31.58 -8.34 -6.86
C THR A 80 -31.88 -7.22 -5.86
N HIS A 81 -30.86 -6.46 -5.45
CA HIS A 81 -30.98 -5.44 -4.41
C HIS A 81 -30.40 -4.08 -4.79
N GLY A 82 -29.98 -3.87 -6.04
CA GLY A 82 -29.43 -2.63 -6.53
C GLY A 82 -28.53 -2.78 -7.74
N GLU A 83 -27.87 -1.70 -8.14
CA GLU A 83 -26.96 -1.64 -9.30
C GLU A 83 -25.51 -1.52 -8.87
N LEU A 84 -24.63 -2.13 -9.65
CA LEU A 84 -23.17 -1.99 -9.56
C LEU A 84 -22.67 -1.16 -10.76
N PHE A 85 -21.89 -0.13 -10.47
CA PHE A 85 -21.23 0.71 -11.46
C PHE A 85 -19.72 0.48 -11.50
N PRO A 86 -19.21 -0.54 -12.16
CA PRO A 86 -17.78 -0.76 -12.32
C PRO A 86 -17.24 0.16 -13.43
N ALA A 87 -17.47 1.47 -13.29
CA ALA A 87 -17.12 2.48 -14.28
C ALA A 87 -16.97 3.85 -13.62
N TYR A 88 -16.39 4.80 -14.35
CA TYR A 88 -16.43 6.19 -13.93
C TYR A 88 -17.83 6.75 -14.17
N ILE A 89 -18.38 7.39 -13.14
CA ILE A 89 -19.68 8.03 -13.22
C ILE A 89 -19.60 9.48 -12.76
N VAL A 90 -20.45 10.32 -13.31
CA VAL A 90 -20.80 11.63 -12.74
C VAL A 90 -22.18 11.48 -12.11
N TRP A 91 -22.25 11.73 -10.80
CA TRP A 91 -23.50 11.72 -10.05
C TRP A 91 -24.02 13.15 -9.90
N ASP A 92 -25.25 13.41 -10.36
CA ASP A 92 -25.97 14.66 -10.09
C ASP A 92 -26.86 14.46 -8.87
N SER A 93 -26.45 15.02 -7.73
CA SER A 93 -27.18 14.87 -6.47
C SER A 93 -28.50 15.64 -6.42
N ILE A 94 -28.74 16.57 -7.34
CA ILE A 94 -29.98 17.36 -7.41
C ILE A 94 -31.03 16.59 -8.21
N LYS A 95 -30.61 15.96 -9.30
CA LYS A 95 -31.49 15.17 -10.17
C LYS A 95 -31.61 13.72 -9.69
N GLU A 96 -30.75 13.31 -8.77
CA GLU A 96 -30.62 11.91 -8.34
C GLU A 96 -30.37 10.96 -9.52
N ASP A 97 -29.59 11.42 -10.51
CA ASP A 97 -29.29 10.73 -11.75
C ASP A 97 -27.78 10.66 -12.02
N TYR A 98 -27.37 9.83 -12.94
CA TYR A 98 -25.95 9.63 -13.23
C TYR A 98 -25.65 9.50 -14.72
N GLU A 99 -24.45 9.90 -15.10
CA GLU A 99 -23.86 9.68 -16.41
C GLU A 99 -22.66 8.75 -16.31
N LYS A 100 -22.61 7.72 -17.15
CA LYS A 100 -21.43 6.83 -17.29
C LYS A 100 -20.42 7.45 -18.22
N ILE A 101 -19.21 7.72 -17.71
CA ILE A 101 -18.11 8.24 -18.51
C ILE A 101 -17.41 7.07 -19.21
N LYS A 102 -17.30 7.16 -20.53
CA LYS A 102 -16.48 6.22 -21.30
C LYS A 102 -15.01 6.48 -21.03
N VAL A 103 -14.32 5.48 -20.49
CA VAL A 103 -12.88 5.54 -20.26
C VAL A 103 -12.14 5.21 -21.53
N ASN A 104 -11.29 6.10 -21.99
CA ASN A 104 -10.34 5.80 -23.05
C ASN A 104 -9.20 4.96 -22.43
N LYS A 105 -9.05 3.71 -22.88
CA LYS A 105 -7.91 2.87 -22.51
C LYS A 105 -6.68 3.41 -23.26
N ASN A 106 -5.88 4.22 -22.59
CA ASN A 106 -4.57 4.60 -23.10
C ASN A 106 -3.58 3.49 -22.73
N ASP A 107 -2.73 3.08 -23.68
CA ASP A 107 -1.63 2.18 -23.37
C ASP A 107 -0.67 2.85 -22.40
N SER A 108 -0.44 2.19 -21.29
CA SER A 108 0.50 2.70 -20.28
C SER A 108 1.93 2.56 -20.82
N ILE A 109 2.66 3.65 -20.89
CA ILE A 109 4.08 3.64 -21.27
C ILE A 109 4.89 3.16 -20.07
N LEU A 110 5.62 2.05 -20.27
CA LEU A 110 6.53 1.54 -19.25
C LEU A 110 7.65 2.56 -18.97
N LYS A 111 7.91 2.85 -17.71
CA LYS A 111 8.93 3.77 -17.24
C LYS A 111 10.02 3.02 -16.50
N LYS A 112 11.27 3.48 -16.66
CA LYS A 112 12.39 2.97 -15.87
C LYS A 112 12.49 3.71 -14.53
N PRO A 113 13.14 3.13 -13.50
CA PRO A 113 13.40 3.84 -12.25
C PRO A 113 14.11 5.19 -12.46
N GLU A 114 15.03 5.27 -13.43
CA GLU A 114 15.78 6.49 -13.78
C GLU A 114 14.87 7.61 -14.29
N ASP A 115 13.75 7.30 -14.94
CA ASP A 115 12.76 8.31 -15.38
C ASP A 115 12.13 9.04 -14.17
N PHE A 116 12.18 8.44 -12.99
CA PHE A 116 11.78 9.03 -11.70
C PHE A 116 12.99 9.58 -10.91
N GLY A 117 14.19 9.46 -11.47
CA GLY A 117 15.45 9.85 -10.87
C GLY A 117 15.95 8.87 -9.81
N ASP A 118 15.46 7.65 -9.80
CA ASP A 118 15.96 6.57 -8.95
C ASP A 118 17.14 5.85 -9.61
N ASN A 119 18.06 5.39 -8.76
CA ASN A 119 19.21 4.58 -9.15
C ASN A 119 19.50 3.55 -8.06
N TYR A 120 19.54 2.29 -8.41
CA TYR A 120 19.82 1.19 -7.47
C TYR A 120 21.31 1.03 -7.13
N THR A 121 22.19 1.83 -7.73
CA THR A 121 23.64 1.84 -7.42
C THR A 121 24.04 2.95 -6.44
N ASP A 122 23.17 3.94 -6.21
CA ASP A 122 23.44 5.03 -5.29
C ASP A 122 23.46 4.56 -3.84
N GLU A 123 24.53 4.88 -3.13
CA GLU A 123 24.71 4.53 -1.73
C GLU A 123 24.20 5.63 -0.80
N LEU A 124 23.84 5.23 0.44
CA LEU A 124 23.45 6.17 1.48
C LEU A 124 24.65 7.00 1.95
N THR A 125 24.44 8.28 2.13
CA THR A 125 25.40 9.18 2.83
C THR A 125 25.28 9.03 4.34
N ALA A 126 26.21 9.60 5.10
CA ALA A 126 26.13 9.63 6.56
C ALA A 126 24.89 10.35 7.08
N ASP A 127 24.48 11.44 6.40
CA ASP A 127 23.27 12.18 6.75
C ASP A 127 22.00 11.38 6.45
N ASP A 128 21.95 10.64 5.34
CA ASP A 128 20.86 9.73 5.03
C ASP A 128 20.70 8.65 6.09
N ILE A 129 21.82 8.01 6.48
CA ILE A 129 21.84 6.96 7.51
C ILE A 129 21.28 7.50 8.82
N LYS A 130 21.70 8.70 9.21
CA LYS A 130 21.19 9.37 10.40
C LYS A 130 19.69 9.63 10.30
N MET A 131 19.22 10.22 9.19
CA MET A 131 17.82 10.56 8.97
C MET A 131 16.92 9.32 9.02
N ILE A 132 17.28 8.25 8.31
CA ILE A 132 16.53 6.99 8.28
C ILE A 132 16.49 6.37 9.69
N THR A 133 17.64 6.35 10.37
CA THR A 133 17.75 5.76 11.72
C THR A 133 16.87 6.52 12.71
N ASP A 134 16.92 7.84 12.71
CA ASP A 134 16.12 8.69 13.59
C ASP A 134 14.62 8.51 13.32
N TYR A 135 14.21 8.45 12.04
CA TYR A 135 12.83 8.23 11.65
C TYR A 135 12.28 6.91 12.21
N PHE A 136 12.95 5.77 11.95
CA PHE A 136 12.45 4.47 12.42
C PHE A 136 12.55 4.30 13.93
N LYS A 137 13.54 4.88 14.59
CA LYS A 137 13.64 4.88 16.06
C LYS A 137 12.59 5.77 16.74
N SER A 138 12.01 6.73 16.04
CA SER A 138 10.91 7.55 16.55
C SER A 138 9.65 6.72 16.82
N PHE A 139 9.43 5.65 16.05
CA PHE A 139 8.30 4.73 16.24
C PHE A 139 8.56 3.72 17.35
N LYS A 140 8.51 4.13 18.59
CA LYS A 140 8.82 3.29 19.78
C LYS A 140 8.04 1.97 19.79
N LYS A 141 6.80 1.95 19.28
CA LYS A 141 5.98 0.73 19.21
C LYS A 141 6.55 -0.35 18.30
N LEU A 142 7.35 -0.01 17.27
CA LEU A 142 7.97 -1.01 16.40
C LEU A 142 8.88 -1.98 17.16
N SER A 143 9.55 -1.52 18.21
CA SER A 143 10.42 -2.35 19.04
C SER A 143 9.68 -3.48 19.78
N HIS A 144 8.35 -3.35 19.95
CA HIS A 144 7.52 -4.41 20.52
C HIS A 144 7.29 -5.58 19.56
N TYR A 145 7.50 -5.39 18.27
CA TYR A 145 7.22 -6.40 17.25
C TYR A 145 8.44 -6.84 16.49
N TYR A 146 9.40 -5.94 16.25
CA TYR A 146 10.56 -6.18 15.41
C TYR A 146 11.88 -6.01 16.17
N GLY A 147 12.86 -6.88 15.83
CA GLY A 147 14.23 -6.79 16.34
C GLY A 147 15.07 -5.82 15.52
N THR A 148 15.01 -5.97 14.20
CA THR A 148 15.82 -5.18 13.27
C THR A 148 15.02 -4.82 12.03
N ILE A 149 15.23 -3.61 11.54
CA ILE A 149 14.85 -3.19 10.19
C ILE A 149 16.14 -2.99 9.41
N THR A 150 16.27 -3.62 8.26
CA THR A 150 17.43 -3.52 7.38
C THR A 150 17.05 -2.88 6.06
N PHE A 151 17.78 -1.87 5.63
CA PHE A 151 17.68 -1.28 4.30
C PHE A 151 18.85 -1.72 3.46
N VAL A 152 18.59 -2.23 2.25
CA VAL A 152 19.59 -2.55 1.24
C VAL A 152 19.52 -1.49 0.16
N VAL A 153 20.51 -0.59 0.14
CA VAL A 153 20.58 0.56 -0.77
C VAL A 153 21.96 0.62 -1.38
N GLY A 154 22.07 0.67 -2.70
CA GLY A 154 23.37 0.67 -3.39
C GLY A 154 24.19 -0.58 -3.07
N LYS A 155 23.54 -1.75 -2.84
CA LYS A 155 24.15 -3.03 -2.43
C LYS A 155 24.81 -3.00 -1.03
N LYS A 156 24.57 -1.96 -0.23
CA LYS A 156 25.01 -1.87 1.16
C LYS A 156 23.83 -1.97 2.12
N GLU A 157 24.08 -2.57 3.28
CA GLU A 157 23.07 -2.75 4.32
C GLU A 157 23.19 -1.65 5.40
N LEU A 158 22.05 -1.08 5.74
CA LEU A 158 21.84 -0.28 6.93
C LEU A 158 20.96 -1.06 7.91
N ASN A 159 21.53 -1.49 9.02
CA ASN A 159 20.82 -2.24 10.06
C ASN A 159 20.39 -1.33 11.19
N ILE A 160 19.08 -1.20 11.41
CA ILE A 160 18.49 -0.42 12.50
C ILE A 160 17.98 -1.39 13.56
N LYS A 161 18.75 -1.55 14.62
CA LYS A 161 18.34 -2.40 15.76
C LYS A 161 17.29 -1.66 16.60
N LEU A 162 16.14 -2.30 16.78
CA LEU A 162 15.02 -1.80 17.59
C LEU A 162 14.90 -2.55 18.92
N SER A 163 15.13 -3.87 18.92
CA SER A 163 15.03 -4.73 20.10
C SER A 163 15.84 -6.02 19.94
N ASN A 164 15.70 -6.96 20.87
CA ASN A 164 16.33 -8.28 20.80
C ASN A 164 15.40 -9.38 20.22
N LYS A 165 14.30 -9.00 19.59
CA LYS A 165 13.39 -9.95 18.91
C LYS A 165 14.05 -10.53 17.68
N LYS A 166 13.59 -11.74 17.28
CA LYS A 166 14.07 -12.43 16.09
C LYS A 166 13.40 -11.98 14.79
N SER A 167 12.24 -11.31 14.89
CA SER A 167 11.52 -10.80 13.71
C SER A 167 12.28 -9.64 13.07
N GLN A 168 12.49 -9.74 11.76
CA GLN A 168 13.23 -8.75 10.99
C GLN A 168 12.51 -8.48 9.67
N VAL A 169 12.75 -7.29 9.13
CA VAL A 169 12.26 -6.89 7.83
C VAL A 169 13.42 -6.27 7.04
N TYR A 170 13.58 -6.71 5.80
CA TYR A 170 14.55 -6.15 4.87
C TYR A 170 13.81 -5.40 3.77
N PHE A 171 14.27 -4.21 3.46
CA PHE A 171 13.76 -3.36 2.40
C PHE A 171 14.87 -3.08 1.40
N GLU A 172 14.77 -3.62 0.18
CA GLU A 172 15.67 -3.31 -0.91
C GLU A 172 15.02 -2.25 -1.81
N CYS A 173 15.64 -1.08 -1.92
CA CYS A 173 15.05 0.06 -2.60
C CYS A 173 16.11 1.07 -3.07
N PRO A 174 15.77 1.96 -4.03
CA PRO A 174 16.67 3.02 -4.45
C PRO A 174 16.75 4.14 -3.41
N ARG A 175 17.94 4.75 -3.31
CA ARG A 175 18.27 5.80 -2.35
C ARG A 175 17.30 7.00 -2.42
N LYS A 176 17.05 7.53 -3.63
CA LYS A 176 16.28 8.77 -3.78
C LYS A 176 14.84 8.61 -3.27
N SER A 177 14.15 7.54 -3.68
CA SER A 177 12.80 7.26 -3.20
C SER A 177 12.75 7.08 -1.70
N LEU A 178 13.71 6.32 -1.11
CA LEU A 178 13.77 6.14 0.34
C LEU A 178 13.92 7.46 1.07
N ILE A 179 14.87 8.30 0.67
CA ILE A 179 15.12 9.60 1.32
C ILE A 179 13.89 10.53 1.16
N THR A 180 13.25 10.52 0.00
CA THR A 180 12.02 11.29 -0.22
C THR A 180 10.92 10.82 0.71
N ALA A 181 10.69 9.51 0.80
CA ALA A 181 9.66 8.94 1.67
C ALA A 181 9.88 9.27 3.16
N ILE A 182 11.13 9.19 3.62
CA ILE A 182 11.48 9.55 5.00
C ILE A 182 11.29 11.05 5.26
N LYS A 183 11.77 11.90 4.34
CA LYS A 183 11.67 13.37 4.46
C LYS A 183 10.22 13.85 4.57
N TYR A 184 9.33 13.25 3.81
CA TYR A 184 7.91 13.63 3.77
C TYR A 184 7.03 12.75 4.68
N GLU A 185 7.64 11.78 5.37
CA GLU A 185 6.95 10.83 6.29
C GLU A 185 5.85 10.00 5.62
N ILE A 186 6.10 9.59 4.37
CA ILE A 186 5.20 8.79 3.52
C ILE A 186 5.82 7.43 3.16
N PHE A 187 6.40 6.74 4.14
CA PHE A 187 7.10 5.49 3.90
C PHE A 187 6.17 4.38 3.35
N ASP A 188 4.91 4.41 3.71
CA ASP A 188 3.89 3.49 3.20
C ASP A 188 3.66 3.61 1.68
N ASP A 189 3.87 4.78 1.08
CA ASP A 189 3.77 4.95 -0.37
C ASP A 189 4.80 4.10 -1.14
N MET A 190 5.97 3.83 -0.54
CA MET A 190 6.96 2.93 -1.14
C MET A 190 6.48 1.47 -1.14
N LEU A 191 5.73 1.07 -0.11
CA LEU A 191 5.10 -0.25 -0.03
C LEU A 191 3.96 -0.37 -1.05
N ILE A 192 3.12 0.65 -1.16
CA ILE A 192 2.00 0.72 -2.13
C ILE A 192 2.53 0.65 -3.56
N GLY A 193 3.63 1.34 -3.84
CA GLY A 193 4.27 1.35 -5.17
C GLY A 193 4.88 0.03 -5.61
N ASN A 194 5.06 -0.93 -4.70
CA ASN A 194 5.62 -2.28 -4.95
C ASN A 194 7.00 -2.34 -5.63
N PHE A 195 7.69 -1.23 -5.81
CA PHE A 195 9.07 -1.25 -6.34
C PHE A 195 10.12 -1.53 -5.26
N MET A 196 9.77 -1.42 -4.00
CA MET A 196 10.58 -1.80 -2.87
C MET A 196 10.38 -3.29 -2.57
N LYS A 197 11.41 -4.11 -2.78
CA LYS A 197 11.39 -5.53 -2.41
C LYS A 197 11.45 -5.66 -0.90
N THR A 198 10.48 -6.36 -0.32
CA THR A 198 10.40 -6.55 1.13
C THR A 198 10.59 -8.02 1.50
N THR A 199 11.62 -8.33 2.30
CA THR A 199 11.84 -9.69 2.80
C THR A 199 11.47 -9.78 4.28
N LEU A 200 10.63 -10.74 4.62
CA LEU A 200 10.11 -10.99 5.96
C LEU A 200 10.85 -12.17 6.60
N VAL A 201 11.43 -11.94 7.78
CA VAL A 201 12.16 -12.96 8.56
C VAL A 201 11.51 -13.10 9.93
N ASN A 202 11.11 -14.32 10.28
CA ASN A 202 10.37 -14.62 11.52
C ASN A 202 9.12 -13.74 11.72
N THR A 203 8.51 -13.29 10.63
CA THR A 203 7.22 -12.59 10.59
C THR A 203 6.49 -12.93 9.29
N LYS A 204 5.17 -12.92 9.30
CA LYS A 204 4.36 -13.36 8.14
C LYS A 204 3.79 -12.20 7.33
N SER A 205 3.76 -11.01 7.89
CA SER A 205 3.12 -9.84 7.28
C SER A 205 3.62 -8.56 7.97
N LEU A 206 3.57 -7.45 7.27
CA LEU A 206 3.75 -6.12 7.85
C LEU A 206 2.49 -5.62 8.58
N TYR A 207 1.32 -6.07 8.18
CA TYR A 207 0.07 -5.73 8.84
C TYR A 207 -0.24 -6.80 9.92
N PRO A 208 -0.75 -6.42 11.11
CA PRO A 208 -1.12 -5.07 11.56
C PRO A 208 -0.01 -4.32 12.34
N TYR A 209 1.21 -4.84 12.41
CA TYR A 209 2.20 -4.38 13.38
C TYR A 209 3.28 -3.42 12.83
N PHE A 210 3.35 -3.25 11.52
CA PHE A 210 4.31 -2.34 10.90
C PHE A 210 3.59 -1.22 10.15
N THR A 211 2.83 -1.57 9.12
CA THR A 211 2.20 -0.60 8.22
C THR A 211 1.39 0.46 8.96
N PRO A 212 0.46 0.12 9.90
CA PRO A 212 -0.32 1.15 10.60
C PRO A 212 0.51 2.07 11.48
N ILE A 213 1.72 1.65 11.89
CA ILE A 213 2.60 2.47 12.73
C ILE A 213 3.37 3.50 11.91
N VAL A 214 3.75 3.16 10.67
CA VAL A 214 4.57 4.03 9.80
C VAL A 214 3.75 4.89 8.85
N THR A 215 2.45 4.67 8.76
CA THR A 215 1.54 5.44 7.90
C THR A 215 1.28 6.82 8.47
N LYS A 216 1.59 7.87 7.71
CA LYS A 216 1.43 9.26 8.15
C LYS A 216 -0.03 9.66 8.35
N TYR A 217 -0.90 9.24 7.44
CA TYR A 217 -2.31 9.61 7.39
C TYR A 217 -3.25 8.43 7.65
N GLY A 218 -2.76 7.42 8.38
CA GLY A 218 -3.53 6.25 8.75
C GLY A 218 -4.49 6.49 9.91
N ASP A 219 -4.94 5.38 10.51
CA ASP A 219 -5.93 5.37 11.58
C ASP A 219 -5.52 6.15 12.84
N ASN A 220 -4.23 6.42 12.99
CA ASN A 220 -3.67 7.15 14.14
C ASN A 220 -3.38 8.64 13.85
N GLY A 221 -3.80 9.16 12.69
CA GLY A 221 -3.59 10.57 12.31
C GLY A 221 -2.11 10.99 12.24
N GLY A 222 -1.19 10.04 12.00
CA GLY A 222 0.25 10.30 12.02
C GLY A 222 0.89 10.28 13.41
N ALA A 223 0.15 9.92 14.46
CA ALA A 223 0.64 9.84 15.84
C ALA A 223 1.72 8.76 15.98
N LYS A 224 2.88 9.11 16.53
CA LYS A 224 4.03 8.22 16.77
C LYS A 224 4.19 7.84 18.24
N SER A 225 3.56 8.59 19.14
CA SER A 225 3.57 8.40 20.59
C SER A 225 2.15 8.39 21.17
N LEU A 226 2.01 8.08 22.46
CA LEU A 226 0.73 8.20 23.17
C LEU A 226 0.29 9.65 23.32
N GLU A 227 1.25 10.56 23.46
CA GLU A 227 1.02 11.99 23.51
C GLU A 227 0.40 12.50 22.21
N ASP A 228 1.05 12.17 21.05
CA ASP A 228 0.51 12.54 19.71
C ASP A 228 -0.89 11.96 19.48
N LEU A 229 -1.12 10.71 19.93
CA LEU A 229 -2.42 10.07 19.82
C LEU A 229 -3.48 10.77 20.68
N SER A 230 -3.09 11.22 21.87
CA SER A 230 -3.98 11.99 22.76
C SER A 230 -4.34 13.34 22.15
N GLU A 231 -3.38 14.04 21.54
CA GLU A 231 -3.62 15.30 20.82
C GLU A 231 -4.55 15.08 19.64
N TYR A 232 -4.33 14.03 18.83
CA TYR A 232 -5.20 13.66 17.74
C TYR A 232 -6.64 13.45 18.20
N PHE A 233 -6.88 12.67 19.25
CA PHE A 233 -8.23 12.45 19.77
C PHE A 233 -8.85 13.70 20.42
N ASN A 234 -8.05 14.59 21.01
CA ASN A 234 -8.56 15.83 21.57
C ASN A 234 -8.99 16.83 20.50
N TYR A 235 -8.38 16.78 19.30
CA TYR A 235 -8.79 17.60 18.17
C TYR A 235 -10.19 17.23 17.64
N TYR A 236 -10.61 15.97 17.76
CA TYR A 236 -11.90 15.47 17.28
C TYR A 236 -12.99 15.39 18.36
N LYS A 237 -12.72 15.82 19.58
CA LYS A 237 -13.72 15.97 20.65
C LYS A 237 -14.42 17.33 20.57
#